data_dfa915f950f5bccb6777e528a1132793
#
_entry.id   dfa915f950f5bccb6777e528a1132793
#
_cell.length_a   1.000
_cell.length_b   1.000
_cell.length_c   1.000
_cell.angle_alpha   90.00
_cell.angle_beta   90.00
_cell.angle_gamma   90.00
#
_symmetry.space_group_name_H-M   'P 1'
#
loop_
_entity.id
_entity.type
_entity.pdbx_description
1 polymer ?
#
loop_
_entity_poly.entity_id
_entity_poly.type
_entity_poly.pdbx_seq_one_letter_code
_entity_poly.pdbx_strand_id
1 'polypeptide(L)'
;MDLLQQSAQAWKEITEYRYLFTYGYKKQLHPINLTFSLEDYPHLAGFQYMKDLSLPNYSSAKIADRILEGKILFEKVQKAAQYEEMIKPRLEALVHLKESLDNKFNLYSYMPRMYPFITGIKADYLISSHFSVDNFIFIIKANAQGELKCDFLCCSIFERGDRDYETNQKARTLMKKERIHIPSNTTDILLDRLSAQTRPE
;
A
#
# COMPACT_ATOMS: atom_id res chain seq x y z
N MET A 1 -17.27 14.51 -4.21
CA MET A 1 -16.81 13.10 -4.03
C MET A 1 -16.46 12.96 -2.57
N ASP A 2 -17.10 12.04 -1.84
CA ASP A 2 -16.81 11.75 -0.44
C ASP A 2 -15.53 10.91 -0.28
N LEU A 3 -15.07 10.70 0.96
CA LEU A 3 -13.82 9.99 1.24
C LEU A 3 -13.83 8.54 0.72
N LEU A 4 -14.96 7.84 0.81
CA LEU A 4 -15.10 6.47 0.32
C LEU A 4 -14.94 6.42 -1.21
N GLN A 5 -15.59 7.34 -1.93
CA GLN A 5 -15.46 7.46 -3.37
C GLN A 5 -14.05 7.88 -3.80
N GLN A 6 -13.42 8.82 -3.07
CA GLN A 6 -12.04 9.24 -3.33
C GLN A 6 -11.08 8.06 -3.19
N SER A 7 -11.20 7.27 -2.12
CA SER A 7 -10.34 6.08 -1.91
C SER A 7 -10.56 5.01 -2.99
N ALA A 8 -11.82 4.78 -3.41
CA ALA A 8 -12.14 3.83 -4.47
C ALA A 8 -11.57 4.27 -5.83
N GLN A 9 -11.67 5.57 -6.14
CA GLN A 9 -11.10 6.14 -7.37
C GLN A 9 -9.57 6.06 -7.37
N ALA A 10 -8.93 6.45 -6.26
CA ALA A 10 -7.47 6.36 -6.11
C ALA A 10 -6.97 4.92 -6.23
N TRP A 11 -7.72 3.96 -5.67
CA TRP A 11 -7.38 2.54 -5.83
C TRP A 11 -7.51 2.05 -7.26
N LYS A 12 -8.56 2.40 -7.97
CA LYS A 12 -8.70 2.07 -9.41
C LYS A 12 -7.54 2.65 -10.22
N GLU A 13 -7.18 3.89 -9.96
CA GLU A 13 -6.05 4.53 -10.64
C GLU A 13 -4.73 3.79 -10.37
N ILE A 14 -4.44 3.42 -9.13
CA ILE A 14 -3.17 2.77 -8.80
C ILE A 14 -3.05 1.35 -9.38
N THR A 15 -4.17 0.65 -9.63
CA THR A 15 -4.14 -0.67 -10.31
C THR A 15 -3.62 -0.60 -11.75
N GLU A 16 -3.57 0.59 -12.36
CA GLU A 16 -2.95 0.79 -13.67
C GLU A 16 -1.42 0.89 -13.60
N TYR A 17 -0.83 0.85 -12.40
CA TYR A 17 0.60 0.97 -12.17
C TYR A 17 1.16 -0.26 -11.45
N ARG A 18 2.45 -0.48 -11.67
CA ARG A 18 3.29 -1.30 -10.80
C ARG A 18 4.54 -0.52 -10.42
N TYR A 19 5.08 -0.81 -9.25
CA TYR A 19 6.30 -0.17 -8.78
C TYR A 19 7.42 -1.20 -8.66
N LEU A 20 8.58 -0.86 -9.19
CA LEU A 20 9.79 -1.65 -9.02
C LEU A 20 10.73 -0.89 -8.08
N PHE A 21 10.94 -1.41 -6.88
CA PHE A 21 11.90 -0.91 -5.91
C PHE A 21 13.11 -1.82 -5.91
N THR A 22 14.31 -1.23 -5.89
CA THR A 22 15.55 -1.99 -5.70
C THR A 22 16.25 -1.44 -4.47
N TYR A 23 16.48 -2.30 -3.47
CA TYR A 23 17.25 -1.92 -2.29
C TYR A 23 18.57 -2.67 -2.21
N GLY A 24 19.58 -2.02 -1.57
CA GLY A 24 20.88 -2.61 -1.30
C GLY A 24 20.92 -3.34 0.05
N TYR A 25 21.44 -4.56 0.08
CA TYR A 25 21.72 -5.28 1.31
C TYR A 25 22.87 -6.29 1.14
N LYS A 26 23.86 -6.28 2.04
CA LYS A 26 25.03 -7.19 2.00
C LYS A 26 25.73 -7.21 0.63
N LYS A 27 25.94 -6.04 0.03
CA LYS A 27 26.54 -5.85 -1.31
C LYS A 27 25.75 -6.49 -2.46
N GLN A 28 24.48 -6.81 -2.26
CA GLN A 28 23.57 -7.32 -3.27
C GLN A 28 22.38 -6.38 -3.45
N LEU A 29 21.81 -6.39 -4.66
CA LEU A 29 20.60 -5.67 -5.01
C LEU A 29 19.41 -6.63 -4.92
N HIS A 30 18.36 -6.18 -4.28
CA HIS A 30 17.15 -6.95 -4.05
C HIS A 30 15.95 -6.22 -4.67
N PRO A 31 15.31 -6.78 -5.69
CA PRO A 31 14.12 -6.19 -6.29
C PRO A 31 12.86 -6.52 -5.48
N ILE A 32 11.92 -5.57 -5.47
CA ILE A 32 10.55 -5.69 -5.00
C ILE A 32 9.66 -5.18 -6.13
N ASN A 33 8.84 -6.03 -6.72
CA ASN A 33 7.83 -5.65 -7.70
C ASN A 33 6.48 -5.58 -7.00
N LEU A 34 6.00 -4.37 -6.71
CA LEU A 34 4.74 -4.13 -6.03
C LEU A 34 3.63 -3.95 -7.06
N THR A 35 2.61 -4.79 -6.98
CA THR A 35 1.44 -4.80 -7.85
C THR A 35 0.15 -4.62 -7.05
N PHE A 36 -0.93 -4.23 -7.72
CA PHE A 36 -2.22 -3.93 -7.10
C PHE A 36 -3.35 -4.64 -7.87
N SER A 37 -4.33 -5.17 -7.15
CA SER A 37 -5.52 -5.80 -7.73
C SER A 37 -6.79 -5.14 -7.20
N LEU A 38 -7.81 -5.00 -8.04
CA LEU A 38 -9.12 -4.51 -7.62
C LEU A 38 -9.73 -5.35 -6.48
N GLU A 39 -9.37 -6.63 -6.42
CA GLU A 39 -9.85 -7.56 -5.39
C GLU A 39 -9.33 -7.25 -3.98
N ASP A 40 -8.21 -6.54 -3.86
CA ASP A 40 -7.58 -6.23 -2.57
C ASP A 40 -8.25 -5.01 -1.89
N TYR A 41 -8.93 -4.15 -2.67
CA TYR A 41 -9.53 -2.91 -2.16
C TYR A 41 -10.41 -3.10 -0.92
N PRO A 42 -11.39 -4.02 -0.90
CA PRO A 42 -12.29 -4.14 0.25
C PRO A 42 -11.54 -4.45 1.55
N HIS A 43 -10.51 -5.30 1.47
CA HIS A 43 -9.68 -5.62 2.63
C HIS A 43 -8.89 -4.39 3.10
N LEU A 44 -8.24 -3.68 2.18
CA LEU A 44 -7.43 -2.51 2.49
C LEU A 44 -8.27 -1.33 2.98
N ALA A 45 -9.47 -1.16 2.44
CA ALA A 45 -10.45 -0.16 2.87
C ALA A 45 -11.14 -0.49 4.22
N GLY A 46 -10.88 -1.68 4.80
CA GLY A 46 -11.39 -2.04 6.11
C GLY A 46 -12.78 -2.65 6.13
N PHE A 47 -13.29 -3.20 5.01
CA PHE A 47 -14.63 -3.80 4.94
C PHE A 47 -14.81 -4.97 5.94
N GLN A 48 -13.75 -5.66 6.32
CA GLN A 48 -13.77 -6.69 7.36
C GLN A 48 -14.16 -6.17 8.76
N TYR A 49 -14.12 -4.86 8.98
CA TYR A 49 -14.50 -4.19 10.22
C TYR A 49 -15.95 -3.67 10.21
N MET A 50 -16.70 -3.86 9.11
CA MET A 50 -18.09 -3.43 8.95
C MET A 50 -19.10 -4.57 9.23
N LYS A 51 -18.78 -5.47 10.18
CA LYS A 51 -19.59 -6.67 10.48
C LYS A 51 -20.98 -6.34 11.05
N ASP A 52 -21.11 -5.17 11.62
CA ASP A 52 -22.35 -4.61 12.16
C ASP A 52 -23.24 -3.96 11.10
N LEU A 53 -22.76 -3.85 9.86
CA LEU A 53 -23.50 -3.27 8.75
C LEU A 53 -24.01 -4.35 7.78
N SER A 54 -25.26 -4.22 7.37
CA SER A 54 -25.82 -5.00 6.26
C SER A 54 -25.45 -4.33 4.94
N LEU A 55 -24.27 -4.66 4.40
CA LEU A 55 -23.84 -4.21 3.07
C LEU A 55 -24.28 -5.20 1.99
N PRO A 56 -24.56 -4.72 0.77
CA PRO A 56 -24.83 -5.61 -0.36
C PRO A 56 -23.63 -6.52 -0.65
N ASN A 57 -23.93 -7.77 -0.96
CA ASN A 57 -22.89 -8.75 -1.28
C ASN A 57 -22.46 -8.62 -2.75
N TYR A 58 -21.29 -8.04 -2.96
CA TYR A 58 -20.63 -7.93 -4.26
C TYR A 58 -19.30 -8.69 -4.24
N SER A 59 -18.83 -9.16 -5.42
CA SER A 59 -17.47 -9.71 -5.55
C SER A 59 -16.45 -8.59 -5.24
N SER A 60 -15.34 -8.94 -4.60
CA SER A 60 -14.29 -8.02 -4.17
C SER A 60 -13.83 -7.08 -5.30
N ALA A 61 -13.63 -7.64 -6.51
CA ALA A 61 -13.21 -6.87 -7.68
C ALA A 61 -14.21 -5.77 -8.11
N LYS A 62 -15.48 -5.86 -7.71
CA LYS A 62 -16.53 -4.89 -8.08
C LYS A 62 -16.84 -3.85 -7.01
N ILE A 63 -16.29 -3.98 -5.81
CA ILE A 63 -16.64 -3.10 -4.69
C ILE A 63 -16.31 -1.63 -5.01
N ALA A 64 -15.13 -1.33 -5.58
CA ALA A 64 -14.76 0.02 -5.95
C ALA A 64 -15.73 0.63 -6.97
N ASP A 65 -16.13 -0.13 -7.99
CA ASP A 65 -17.13 0.34 -8.98
C ASP A 65 -18.48 0.60 -8.32
N ARG A 66 -18.93 -0.29 -7.41
CA ARG A 66 -20.22 -0.12 -6.71
C ARG A 66 -20.25 1.09 -5.79
N ILE A 67 -19.13 1.47 -5.22
CA ILE A 67 -18.98 2.72 -4.47
C ILE A 67 -19.12 3.93 -5.40
N LEU A 68 -18.41 3.93 -6.53
CA LEU A 68 -18.44 5.02 -7.49
C LEU A 68 -19.82 5.17 -8.17
N GLU A 69 -20.54 4.06 -8.34
CA GLU A 69 -21.94 4.05 -8.82
C GLU A 69 -22.97 4.47 -7.73
N GLY A 70 -22.53 4.78 -6.50
CA GLY A 70 -23.43 5.16 -5.41
C GLY A 70 -24.27 4.00 -4.86
N LYS A 71 -23.90 2.74 -5.10
CA LYS A 71 -24.59 1.55 -4.58
C LYS A 71 -24.13 1.17 -3.18
N ILE A 72 -22.96 1.64 -2.78
CA ILE A 72 -22.45 1.59 -1.41
C ILE A 72 -22.25 3.03 -0.96
N LEU A 73 -23.06 3.48 -0.02
CA LEU A 73 -23.12 4.88 0.42
C LEU A 73 -22.17 5.14 1.56
N PHE A 74 -21.48 6.26 1.52
CA PHE A 74 -20.54 6.70 2.55
C PHE A 74 -21.22 6.87 3.91
N GLU A 75 -22.40 7.50 3.96
CA GLU A 75 -23.16 7.69 5.19
C GLU A 75 -23.52 6.35 5.87
N LYS A 76 -23.64 5.28 5.09
CA LYS A 76 -23.83 3.93 5.64
C LYS A 76 -22.54 3.38 6.25
N VAL A 77 -21.41 3.56 5.55
CA VAL A 77 -20.09 3.11 6.01
C VAL A 77 -19.67 3.85 7.28
N GLN A 78 -19.97 5.15 7.39
CA GLN A 78 -19.70 5.96 8.59
C GLN A 78 -20.43 5.49 9.86
N LYS A 79 -21.51 4.69 9.72
CA LYS A 79 -22.24 4.13 10.84
C LYS A 79 -21.60 2.87 11.44
N ALA A 80 -20.54 2.33 10.82
CA ALA A 80 -19.82 1.19 11.37
C ALA A 80 -19.23 1.54 12.74
N ALA A 81 -19.39 0.65 13.71
CA ALA A 81 -18.89 0.87 15.08
C ALA A 81 -17.38 1.14 15.13
N GLN A 82 -16.63 0.60 14.18
CA GLN A 82 -15.17 0.77 14.08
C GLN A 82 -14.76 1.78 12.99
N TYR A 83 -15.65 2.69 12.58
CA TYR A 83 -15.37 3.62 11.49
C TYR A 83 -14.16 4.51 11.79
N GLU A 84 -14.19 5.27 12.89
CA GLU A 84 -13.12 6.24 13.22
C GLU A 84 -11.77 5.57 13.47
N GLU A 85 -11.75 4.39 14.10
CA GLU A 85 -10.53 3.73 14.52
C GLU A 85 -9.92 2.86 13.41
N MET A 86 -10.74 2.14 12.64
CA MET A 86 -10.26 1.09 11.77
C MET A 86 -10.50 1.34 10.27
N ILE A 87 -11.51 2.12 9.90
CA ILE A 87 -11.91 2.31 8.51
C ILE A 87 -11.39 3.64 7.97
N LYS A 88 -11.71 4.74 8.62
CA LYS A 88 -11.34 6.09 8.19
C LYS A 88 -9.83 6.25 7.95
N PRO A 89 -8.92 5.84 8.86
CA PRO A 89 -7.47 5.96 8.62
C PRO A 89 -6.98 5.15 7.41
N ARG A 90 -7.71 4.08 7.04
CA ARG A 90 -7.42 3.31 5.83
C ARG A 90 -7.86 4.03 4.56
N LEU A 91 -9.06 4.58 4.58
CA LEU A 91 -9.57 5.34 3.43
C LEU A 91 -8.68 6.55 3.14
N GLU A 92 -8.27 7.30 4.18
CA GLU A 92 -7.36 8.44 4.08
C GLU A 92 -6.00 8.03 3.51
N ALA A 93 -5.41 6.95 4.04
CA ALA A 93 -4.15 6.43 3.51
C ALA A 93 -4.27 5.95 2.06
N LEU A 94 -5.38 5.33 1.67
CA LEU A 94 -5.62 4.88 0.29
C LEU A 94 -5.71 6.03 -0.70
N VAL A 95 -6.33 7.15 -0.33
CA VAL A 95 -6.40 8.37 -1.17
C VAL A 95 -4.99 8.85 -1.52
N HIS A 96 -4.05 8.77 -0.57
CA HIS A 96 -2.67 9.26 -0.72
C HIS A 96 -1.65 8.18 -1.09
N LEU A 97 -2.08 6.93 -1.34
CA LEU A 97 -1.17 5.80 -1.57
C LEU A 97 -0.21 6.04 -2.73
N LYS A 98 -0.73 6.48 -3.89
CA LYS A 98 0.10 6.76 -5.06
C LYS A 98 1.14 7.83 -4.78
N GLU A 99 0.72 8.92 -4.15
CA GLU A 99 1.58 10.03 -3.78
C GLU A 99 2.67 9.59 -2.79
N SER A 100 2.33 8.76 -1.81
CA SER A 100 3.27 8.18 -0.86
C SER A 100 4.33 7.30 -1.53
N LEU A 101 3.95 6.52 -2.55
CA LEU A 101 4.86 5.68 -3.30
C LEU A 101 5.70 6.48 -4.32
N ASP A 102 5.16 7.54 -4.89
CA ASP A 102 5.87 8.39 -5.87
C ASP A 102 6.96 9.23 -5.19
N ASN A 103 6.72 9.67 -3.95
CA ASN A 103 7.63 10.52 -3.20
C ASN A 103 8.60 9.75 -2.30
N LYS A 104 9.34 10.46 -1.45
CA LYS A 104 10.31 9.87 -0.53
C LYS A 104 9.62 9.09 0.57
N PHE A 105 10.05 7.85 0.79
CA PHE A 105 9.62 7.01 1.89
C PHE A 105 10.80 6.22 2.49
N ASN A 106 10.61 5.65 3.66
CA ASN A 106 11.53 4.73 4.29
C ASN A 106 11.04 3.29 4.06
N LEU A 107 11.98 2.40 3.71
CA LEU A 107 11.71 0.98 3.55
C LEU A 107 12.36 0.20 4.69
N TYR A 108 11.61 -0.70 5.31
CA TYR A 108 12.08 -1.56 6.39
C TYR A 108 11.75 -3.03 6.11
N SER A 109 12.62 -3.94 6.55
CA SER A 109 12.19 -5.33 6.76
C SER A 109 11.23 -5.37 7.94
N TYR A 110 10.06 -5.95 7.75
CA TYR A 110 9.05 -6.02 8.80
C TYR A 110 9.36 -7.13 9.81
N MET A 111 9.56 -6.75 11.07
CA MET A 111 9.92 -7.64 12.16
C MET A 111 8.95 -7.44 13.34
N PRO A 112 7.75 -8.06 13.34
CA PRO A 112 6.71 -7.80 14.34
C PRO A 112 7.13 -8.18 15.77
N ARG A 113 8.08 -9.06 15.93
CA ARG A 113 8.61 -9.47 17.26
C ARG A 113 9.43 -8.36 17.94
N MET A 114 9.81 -7.32 17.22
CA MET A 114 10.58 -6.19 17.75
C MET A 114 9.69 -5.10 18.36
N TYR A 115 8.38 -5.19 18.22
CA TYR A 115 7.45 -4.21 18.79
C TYR A 115 7.14 -4.50 20.26
N PRO A 116 6.89 -3.46 21.06
CA PRO A 116 6.40 -3.60 22.44
C PRO A 116 4.90 -3.94 22.52
N PHE A 117 4.23 -4.12 21.38
CA PHE A 117 2.81 -4.44 21.26
C PHE A 117 2.58 -5.62 20.31
N ILE A 118 1.42 -6.25 20.44
CA ILE A 118 1.01 -7.34 19.56
C ILE A 118 0.35 -6.75 18.32
N THR A 119 0.72 -7.26 17.14
CA THR A 119 0.09 -6.94 15.86
C THR A 119 -0.29 -8.21 15.12
N GLY A 120 -1.45 -8.20 14.48
CA GLY A 120 -1.92 -9.27 13.60
C GLY A 120 -1.42 -9.14 12.15
N ILE A 121 -0.68 -8.08 11.83
CA ILE A 121 -0.20 -7.84 10.46
C ILE A 121 0.87 -8.87 10.10
N LYS A 122 0.67 -9.53 8.97
CA LYS A 122 1.65 -10.44 8.36
C LYS A 122 2.20 -9.77 7.11
N ALA A 123 3.47 -9.39 7.13
CA ALA A 123 4.13 -8.70 6.03
C ALA A 123 5.62 -9.06 6.00
N ASP A 124 6.28 -8.79 4.88
CA ASP A 124 7.73 -8.91 4.70
C ASP A 124 8.42 -7.56 4.85
N TYR A 125 7.77 -6.50 4.36
CA TYR A 125 8.30 -5.14 4.42
C TYR A 125 7.24 -4.15 4.88
N LEU A 126 7.76 -3.07 5.49
CA LEU A 126 7.04 -1.87 5.85
C LEU A 126 7.60 -0.70 5.04
N ILE A 127 6.72 0.03 4.38
CA ILE A 127 6.99 1.34 3.80
C ILE A 127 6.37 2.37 4.74
N SER A 128 7.16 3.36 5.16
CA SER A 128 6.68 4.49 5.95
C SER A 128 6.89 5.77 5.15
N SER A 129 5.79 6.45 4.84
CA SER A 129 5.78 7.72 4.14
C SER A 129 5.34 8.83 5.09
N HIS A 130 6.04 9.97 4.99
CA HIS A 130 5.73 11.23 5.69
C HIS A 130 5.38 12.34 4.69
N PHE A 131 4.99 11.96 3.47
CA PHE A 131 4.62 12.90 2.42
C PHE A 131 3.10 13.05 2.41
N SER A 132 2.61 14.29 2.46
CA SER A 132 1.19 14.70 2.56
C SER A 132 0.46 14.16 3.78
N VAL A 133 0.43 12.86 3.98
CA VAL A 133 -0.15 12.16 5.12
C VAL A 133 0.86 11.13 5.63
N ASP A 134 1.07 11.10 6.93
CA ASP A 134 1.90 10.08 7.57
C ASP A 134 1.19 8.74 7.50
N ASN A 135 1.73 7.80 6.75
CA ASN A 135 1.11 6.49 6.61
C ASN A 135 2.09 5.32 6.65
N PHE A 136 1.55 4.15 6.99
CA PHE A 136 2.21 2.87 6.97
C PHE A 136 1.59 1.98 5.89
N ILE A 137 2.44 1.45 5.00
CA ILE A 137 2.07 0.53 3.93
C ILE A 137 2.82 -0.77 4.17
N PHE A 138 2.09 -1.86 4.39
CA PHE A 138 2.66 -3.19 4.61
C PHE A 138 2.53 -4.00 3.35
N ILE A 139 3.64 -4.61 2.92
CA ILE A 139 3.68 -5.43 1.72
C ILE A 139 4.14 -6.85 2.05
N ILE A 140 3.50 -7.81 1.42
CA ILE A 140 3.77 -9.22 1.57
C ILE A 140 4.09 -9.86 0.22
N LYS A 141 4.99 -10.81 0.23
CA LYS A 141 5.33 -11.57 -0.97
C LYS A 141 4.10 -12.31 -1.49
N ALA A 142 3.81 -12.17 -2.76
CA ALA A 142 2.74 -12.89 -3.41
C ALA A 142 3.06 -14.41 -3.42
N ASN A 143 2.09 -15.23 -3.06
CA ASN A 143 2.19 -16.69 -3.16
C ASN A 143 2.01 -17.13 -4.63
N ALA A 144 2.88 -16.67 -5.51
CA ALA A 144 2.82 -17.04 -6.92
C ALA A 144 3.50 -18.40 -7.14
N GLN A 145 2.73 -19.36 -7.59
CA GLN A 145 3.25 -20.48 -8.38
C GLN A 145 3.65 -19.90 -9.75
N GLY A 146 4.83 -19.32 -9.88
CA GLY A 146 5.26 -18.68 -11.12
C GLY A 146 6.63 -17.99 -11.04
N GLU A 147 7.14 -17.54 -12.17
CA GLU A 147 8.54 -17.18 -12.42
C GLU A 147 9.06 -15.91 -11.69
N LEU A 148 8.20 -15.07 -11.09
CA LEU A 148 8.62 -13.81 -10.49
C LEU A 148 8.70 -13.91 -8.97
N LYS A 149 9.85 -14.36 -8.47
CA LYS A 149 10.17 -14.44 -7.02
C LYS A 149 10.18 -13.08 -6.29
N CYS A 150 9.93 -11.98 -6.96
CA CYS A 150 10.00 -10.62 -6.43
C CYS A 150 8.65 -9.89 -6.38
N ASP A 151 7.54 -10.60 -6.64
CA ASP A 151 6.21 -9.99 -6.63
C ASP A 151 5.68 -9.83 -5.21
N PHE A 152 5.16 -8.65 -4.92
CA PHE A 152 4.58 -8.26 -3.64
C PHE A 152 3.23 -7.60 -3.83
N LEU A 153 2.38 -7.74 -2.81
CA LEU A 153 1.05 -7.13 -2.72
C LEU A 153 0.99 -6.24 -1.48
N CYS A 154 0.22 -5.17 -1.54
CA CYS A 154 -0.16 -4.42 -0.36
C CYS A 154 -1.12 -5.26 0.49
N CYS A 155 -0.77 -5.57 1.73
CA CYS A 155 -1.60 -6.38 2.63
C CYS A 155 -2.23 -5.59 3.77
N SER A 156 -1.74 -4.39 4.06
CA SER A 156 -2.35 -3.45 5.00
C SER A 156 -1.86 -2.05 4.72
N ILE A 157 -2.73 -1.06 4.92
CA ILE A 157 -2.41 0.36 4.82
C ILE A 157 -3.28 1.12 5.81
N PHE A 158 -2.71 2.13 6.46
CA PHE A 158 -3.44 3.05 7.32
C PHE A 158 -2.57 4.27 7.66
N GLU A 159 -3.23 5.36 8.00
CA GLU A 159 -2.60 6.55 8.54
C GLU A 159 -1.92 6.26 9.88
N ARG A 160 -0.82 6.94 10.16
CA ARG A 160 -0.09 6.83 11.43
C ARG A 160 -0.99 7.25 12.58
N GLY A 161 -1.21 6.35 13.53
CA GLY A 161 -1.83 6.61 14.81
C GLY A 161 -0.80 6.53 15.94
N ASP A 162 -1.25 6.13 17.13
CA ASP A 162 -0.42 6.09 18.35
C ASP A 162 0.68 5.03 18.34
N ARG A 163 0.57 4.01 17.47
CA ARG A 163 1.56 2.92 17.40
C ARG A 163 2.70 3.27 16.47
N ASP A 164 3.91 3.20 16.99
CA ASP A 164 5.13 3.33 16.19
C ASP A 164 5.52 2.00 15.55
N TYR A 165 5.36 1.91 14.24
CA TYR A 165 5.76 0.75 13.44
C TYR A 165 7.18 0.87 12.85
N GLU A 166 7.91 1.96 13.08
CA GLU A 166 9.27 2.16 12.53
C GLU A 166 10.37 1.77 13.51
N THR A 167 10.18 2.08 14.80
CA THR A 167 11.19 1.85 15.82
C THR A 167 11.58 0.38 15.89
N ASN A 168 12.89 0.12 15.96
CA ASN A 168 13.52 -1.21 15.97
C ASN A 168 13.32 -2.03 14.68
N GLN A 169 12.80 -1.45 13.60
CA GLN A 169 12.74 -2.11 12.30
C GLN A 169 14.06 -1.92 11.53
N LYS A 170 14.41 -2.91 10.72
CA LYS A 170 15.65 -2.89 9.96
C LYS A 170 15.49 -2.10 8.67
N ALA A 171 16.04 -0.89 8.63
CA ALA A 171 16.03 -0.04 7.44
C ALA A 171 16.72 -0.70 6.24
N ARG A 172 16.17 -0.46 5.04
CA ARG A 172 16.71 -0.87 3.75
C ARG A 172 17.01 0.35 2.90
N THR A 173 18.24 0.44 2.40
CA THR A 173 18.63 1.57 1.54
C THR A 173 18.03 1.41 0.16
N LEU A 174 17.07 2.25 -0.20
CA LEU A 174 16.49 2.28 -1.51
C LEU A 174 17.52 2.82 -2.51
N MET A 175 17.84 2.02 -3.54
CA MET A 175 18.83 2.33 -4.57
C MET A 175 18.17 2.81 -5.86
N LYS A 176 17.04 2.22 -6.25
CA LYS A 176 16.27 2.61 -7.43
C LYS A 176 14.79 2.49 -7.16
N LYS A 177 14.00 3.37 -7.75
CA LYS A 177 12.55 3.35 -7.73
C LYS A 177 12.01 3.71 -9.11
N GLU A 178 11.16 2.84 -9.64
CA GLU A 178 10.52 2.99 -10.94
C GLU A 178 9.03 2.80 -10.78
N ARG A 179 8.24 3.63 -11.48
CA ARG A 179 6.80 3.47 -11.64
C ARG A 179 6.52 3.12 -13.10
N ILE A 180 5.82 2.03 -13.32
CA ILE A 180 5.50 1.52 -14.65
C ILE A 180 4.00 1.61 -14.84
N HIS A 181 3.55 2.39 -15.82
CA HIS A 181 2.15 2.44 -16.22
C HIS A 181 1.84 1.25 -17.12
N ILE A 182 1.00 0.34 -16.65
CA ILE A 182 0.76 -0.96 -17.30
C ILE A 182 0.13 -0.80 -18.69
N PRO A 183 -0.94 0.03 -18.87
CA PRO A 183 -1.61 0.17 -20.17
C PRO A 183 -0.70 0.69 -21.30
N SER A 184 0.14 1.67 -21.01
CA SER A 184 1.06 2.26 -22.01
C SER A 184 2.46 1.66 -22.00
N ASN A 185 2.77 0.82 -21.04
CA ASN A 185 4.12 0.26 -20.78
C ASN A 185 5.22 1.35 -20.69
N THR A 186 4.84 2.53 -20.16
CA THR A 186 5.79 3.62 -19.92
C THR A 186 6.39 3.52 -18.52
N THR A 187 7.65 3.89 -18.38
CA THR A 187 8.39 3.83 -17.10
C THR A 187 8.88 5.20 -16.70
N ASP A 188 8.52 5.62 -15.49
CA ASP A 188 9.04 6.80 -14.81
C ASP A 188 10.12 6.38 -13.80
N ILE A 189 11.30 6.96 -13.90
CA ILE A 189 12.37 6.77 -12.92
C ILE A 189 12.19 7.81 -11.80
N LEU A 190 11.72 7.38 -10.64
CA LEU A 190 11.45 8.25 -9.48
C LEU A 190 12.68 8.42 -8.57
N LEU A 191 13.59 7.46 -8.58
CA LEU A 191 14.88 7.50 -7.89
C LEU A 191 15.88 6.62 -8.62
N ASP A 192 17.09 7.11 -8.85
CA ASP A 192 18.21 6.32 -9.35
C ASP A 192 19.53 6.75 -8.70
N ARG A 193 20.01 5.93 -7.77
CA ARG A 193 21.31 6.06 -7.13
C ARG A 193 22.36 5.15 -7.73
N LEU A 194 21.95 4.23 -8.61
CA LEU A 194 22.87 3.28 -9.26
C LEU A 194 23.63 3.97 -10.39
N SER A 195 22.93 4.78 -11.19
CA SER A 195 23.55 5.52 -12.29
C SER A 195 24.56 6.59 -11.82
N ALA A 196 24.40 7.12 -10.61
CA ALA A 196 25.32 8.09 -10.05
C ALA A 196 26.67 7.48 -9.64
N GLN A 197 26.75 6.17 -9.44
CA GLN A 197 27.98 5.45 -9.06
C GLN A 197 28.83 5.04 -10.27
N THR A 198 28.31 5.17 -11.47
CA THR A 198 28.99 4.79 -12.72
C THR A 198 29.63 5.96 -13.46
N ARG A 199 29.71 7.17 -12.90
CA ARG A 199 30.50 8.26 -13.49
C ARG A 199 31.97 8.04 -13.12
N PRO A 200 32.85 7.67 -14.06
CA PRO A 200 34.28 7.71 -13.83
C PRO A 200 34.71 9.16 -13.61
N GLU A 201 35.64 9.36 -12.69
CA GLU A 201 36.35 10.61 -12.50
C GLU A 201 37.15 11.02 -13.76
#